data_93341f51358949aa9349666e709125f1
#
_entry.id   93341f51358949aa9349666e709125f1
#
_cell.length_a   1.000
_cell.length_b   1.000
_cell.length_c   1.000
_cell.angle_alpha   90.00
_cell.angle_beta   90.00
_cell.angle_gamma   90.00
#
_symmetry.space_group_name_H-M   'P 1'
#
loop_
_entity.id
_entity.type
_entity.pdbx_description
1 polymer ?
#
loop_
_entity_poly.entity_id
_entity_poly.type
_entity_poly.pdbx_seq_one_letter_code
_entity_poly.pdbx_strand_id
1 'polypeptide(L)'
;MRKNGVNKQLTQMEGGVCAVNGIFANGVCCGGEKADFGLIVAKKRVPLACVFSKESIFSPSIAVNKKHLKTNGSQAQAILFYGSAVDFSKESVSLMEKTCRELERKANISRDEIIIVSTGEIGKPFTTTNFSVDTLYNGLGEDNEKSLSVARVIAPSEDRAMQVAYSFYLGDTPCKIGAIFQKGIHSANSSSGTVCCLTTDIAITPALLQKALSSAVKDTLDLLFVGGACSPCDTICIMANGTANNYKIAFEDTDYDKFRYFLGQTLFQIGMQMASRYAQNGVFVCSVVGAKSKRVARNALNIIIRLPSLLRGLRLGEFSVEDIVCALHETGETIRFDDIAISVQSAKGSLSLWEDGKRVILSKETVKKVCDGEDLEVLVSVGKGNYDASAISVF
;
A
#
# COMPACT_ATOMS: atom_id res chain seq x y z
N MET A 1 -16.13 12.67 -21.83
CA MET A 1 -15.38 13.89 -22.16
C MET A 1 -16.05 15.11 -21.55
N ARG A 2 -15.54 15.64 -20.44
CA ARG A 2 -15.77 17.03 -20.02
C ARG A 2 -14.41 17.58 -19.58
N LYS A 3 -13.88 18.45 -20.42
CA LYS A 3 -12.70 19.28 -20.16
C LYS A 3 -13.09 20.30 -19.09
N ASN A 4 -12.62 20.15 -17.88
CA ASN A 4 -12.36 21.28 -17.00
C ASN A 4 -10.92 21.09 -16.54
N GLY A 5 -10.04 21.99 -17.01
CA GLY A 5 -8.61 21.93 -16.80
C GLY A 5 -8.24 22.29 -15.35
N VAL A 6 -8.28 21.31 -14.48
CA VAL A 6 -7.58 21.31 -13.20
C VAL A 6 -6.42 20.34 -13.37
N ASN A 7 -5.23 20.78 -13.08
CA ASN A 7 -4.01 19.96 -13.15
C ASN A 7 -4.19 18.72 -12.26
N LYS A 8 -4.61 17.59 -12.86
CA LYS A 8 -4.84 16.30 -12.19
C LYS A 8 -3.57 15.44 -12.19
N GLN A 9 -2.42 16.06 -12.02
CA GLN A 9 -1.16 15.35 -12.11
C GLN A 9 -0.58 15.12 -10.73
N LEU A 10 -0.41 13.85 -10.39
CA LEU A 10 0.43 13.41 -9.29
C LEU A 10 1.89 13.48 -9.78
N THR A 11 2.72 14.29 -9.15
CA THR A 11 4.11 14.50 -9.56
C THR A 11 5.03 13.88 -8.53
N GLN A 12 5.86 12.93 -8.94
CA GLN A 12 6.86 12.34 -8.07
C GLN A 12 7.91 13.38 -7.70
N MET A 13 8.31 13.34 -6.43
CA MET A 13 9.37 14.17 -5.87
C MET A 13 10.34 13.32 -5.06
N GLU A 14 11.49 13.85 -4.76
CA GLU A 14 12.47 13.18 -3.92
C GLU A 14 11.99 13.12 -2.46
N GLY A 15 12.24 11.99 -1.78
CA GLY A 15 11.98 11.79 -0.36
C GLY A 15 11.02 10.66 -0.05
N GLY A 16 10.65 10.62 1.21
CA GLY A 16 9.70 9.68 1.81
C GLY A 16 8.83 10.42 2.82
N VAL A 17 8.62 9.87 4.01
CA VAL A 17 7.75 10.47 5.04
C VAL A 17 8.18 11.87 5.47
N CYS A 18 9.48 12.17 5.43
CA CYS A 18 10.03 13.50 5.76
C CYS A 18 9.89 14.54 4.62
N ALA A 19 9.37 14.17 3.45
CA ALA A 19 9.01 15.16 2.41
C ALA A 19 7.89 16.11 2.87
N VAL A 20 7.16 15.72 3.92
CA VAL A 20 6.14 16.52 4.60
C VAL A 20 6.79 17.29 5.75
N ASN A 21 6.79 18.61 5.65
CA ASN A 21 7.41 19.49 6.64
C ASN A 21 6.85 19.26 8.05
N GLY A 22 7.73 19.20 9.06
CA GLY A 22 7.35 18.97 10.46
C GLY A 22 7.08 17.50 10.80
N ILE A 23 7.53 16.59 9.94
CA ILE A 23 7.65 15.16 10.21
C ILE A 23 9.13 14.84 10.38
N PHE A 24 9.46 14.21 11.50
CA PHE A 24 10.80 13.78 11.85
C PHE A 24 10.88 12.26 11.86
N ALA A 25 12.00 11.70 11.47
CA ALA A 25 12.20 10.26 11.43
C ALA A 25 13.61 9.89 11.93
N ASN A 26 13.77 8.69 12.45
CA ASN A 26 15.05 8.08 12.73
C ASN A 26 14.93 6.57 12.80
N GLY A 27 15.84 5.85 12.17
CA GLY A 27 16.01 4.41 12.25
C GLY A 27 17.35 4.08 12.85
N VAL A 28 17.44 3.10 13.76
CA VAL A 28 18.64 2.69 14.46
C VAL A 28 18.82 1.18 14.39
N CYS A 29 20.09 0.75 14.42
CA CYS A 29 20.50 -0.64 14.58
C CYS A 29 20.90 -0.88 16.05
N CYS A 30 20.29 -1.87 16.68
CA CYS A 30 20.48 -2.17 18.10
C CYS A 30 21.16 -3.53 18.34
N GLY A 31 21.96 -4.01 17.40
CA GLY A 31 22.75 -5.23 17.52
C GLY A 31 22.49 -6.29 16.46
N GLY A 32 21.66 -5.97 15.47
CA GLY A 32 21.48 -6.77 14.26
C GLY A 32 22.44 -6.35 13.13
N GLU A 33 22.29 -6.99 11.97
CA GLU A 33 23.00 -6.62 10.74
C GLU A 33 22.36 -5.43 10.01
N LYS A 34 21.13 -5.04 10.40
CA LYS A 34 20.35 -3.93 9.82
C LYS A 34 19.67 -3.11 10.91
N ALA A 35 19.13 -1.95 10.52
CA ALA A 35 18.25 -1.17 11.38
C ALA A 35 17.04 -2.02 11.81
N ASP A 36 16.73 -2.01 13.10
CA ASP A 36 15.69 -2.86 13.72
C ASP A 36 14.66 -2.08 14.56
N PHE A 37 14.96 -0.81 14.88
CA PHE A 37 14.02 0.11 15.51
C PHE A 37 13.91 1.41 14.74
N GLY A 38 12.68 1.94 14.62
CA GLY A 38 12.43 3.19 13.94
C GLY A 38 11.37 4.04 14.65
N LEU A 39 11.44 5.34 14.42
CA LEU A 39 10.49 6.30 14.97
C LEU A 39 10.18 7.36 13.92
N ILE A 40 8.89 7.64 13.74
CA ILE A 40 8.40 8.81 13.01
C ILE A 40 7.63 9.66 14.02
N VAL A 41 7.91 10.95 14.04
CA VAL A 41 7.27 11.90 14.97
C VAL A 41 6.74 13.11 14.19
N ALA A 42 5.49 13.47 14.43
CA ALA A 42 4.96 14.75 14.01
C ALA A 42 5.23 15.81 15.09
N LYS A 43 5.48 17.05 14.67
CA LYS A 43 5.76 18.18 15.58
C LYS A 43 4.68 18.39 16.63
N LYS A 44 3.45 17.99 16.35
CA LYS A 44 2.27 18.05 17.24
C LYS A 44 1.37 16.86 16.99
N ARG A 45 0.41 16.63 17.89
CA ARG A 45 -0.69 15.68 17.69
C ARG A 45 -1.47 15.97 16.40
N VAL A 46 -1.67 14.96 15.55
CA VAL A 46 -2.26 15.09 14.22
C VAL A 46 -3.30 14.00 13.94
N PRO A 47 -4.27 14.21 13.04
CA PRO A 47 -5.12 13.16 12.51
C PRO A 47 -4.33 11.96 12.02
N LEU A 48 -4.81 10.78 12.41
CA LEU A 48 -4.26 9.49 12.02
C LEU A 48 -5.37 8.60 11.46
N ALA A 49 -5.07 7.85 10.42
CA ALA A 49 -5.88 6.74 9.96
C ALA A 49 -5.05 5.47 9.86
N CYS A 50 -5.67 4.32 10.16
CA CYS A 50 -5.02 3.02 10.08
C CYS A 50 -5.93 1.98 9.44
N VAL A 51 -5.35 1.12 8.62
CA VAL A 51 -5.95 -0.12 8.13
C VAL A 51 -5.02 -1.26 8.55
N PHE A 52 -5.57 -2.22 9.28
CA PHE A 52 -4.86 -3.40 9.77
C PHE A 52 -5.36 -4.65 9.08
N SER A 53 -4.62 -5.74 9.20
CA SER A 53 -5.10 -7.07 8.83
C SER A 53 -6.49 -7.31 9.41
N LYS A 54 -7.39 -7.87 8.58
CA LYS A 54 -8.80 -8.15 8.93
C LYS A 54 -8.99 -9.55 9.50
N GLU A 55 -7.95 -10.36 9.47
CA GLU A 55 -7.99 -11.76 9.87
C GLU A 55 -8.20 -11.91 11.38
N SER A 56 -8.59 -13.13 11.81
CA SER A 56 -8.86 -13.44 13.22
C SER A 56 -7.60 -13.44 14.09
N ILE A 57 -6.42 -13.63 13.48
CA ILE A 57 -5.12 -13.58 14.14
C ILE A 57 -4.42 -12.29 13.73
N PHE A 58 -4.04 -11.48 14.69
CA PHE A 58 -3.27 -10.27 14.45
C PHE A 58 -2.14 -10.12 15.47
N SER A 59 -1.09 -9.43 15.07
CA SER A 59 0.10 -9.23 15.90
C SER A 59 -0.21 -8.44 17.18
N PRO A 60 0.60 -8.61 18.23
CA PRO A 60 0.47 -7.85 19.47
C PRO A 60 0.48 -6.33 19.26
N SER A 61 1.27 -5.83 18.30
CA SER A 61 1.28 -4.39 17.96
C SER A 61 -0.09 -3.90 17.50
N ILE A 62 -0.82 -4.68 16.69
CA ILE A 62 -2.19 -4.33 16.26
C ILE A 62 -3.15 -4.34 17.46
N ALA A 63 -2.98 -5.28 18.40
CA ALA A 63 -3.80 -5.31 19.62
C ALA A 63 -3.60 -4.05 20.47
N VAL A 64 -2.35 -3.62 20.66
CA VAL A 64 -2.01 -2.38 21.37
C VAL A 64 -2.59 -1.18 20.62
N ASN A 65 -2.40 -1.09 19.30
CA ASN A 65 -2.92 -0.01 18.48
C ASN A 65 -4.45 0.12 18.54
N LYS A 66 -5.17 -1.00 18.50
CA LYS A 66 -6.64 -0.98 18.65
C LYS A 66 -7.08 -0.41 19.99
N LYS A 67 -6.30 -0.62 21.06
CA LYS A 67 -6.54 -0.03 22.38
C LYS A 67 -6.27 1.48 22.36
N HIS A 68 -5.11 1.90 21.82
CA HIS A 68 -4.73 3.32 21.70
C HIS A 68 -5.74 4.10 20.86
N LEU A 69 -6.15 3.59 19.70
CA LEU A 69 -7.12 4.24 18.81
C LEU A 69 -8.50 4.45 19.42
N LYS A 70 -8.90 3.66 20.44
CA LYS A 70 -10.15 3.87 21.17
C LYS A 70 -10.10 5.09 22.09
N THR A 71 -8.91 5.45 22.58
CA THR A 71 -8.71 6.51 23.57
C THR A 71 -8.22 7.81 22.94
N ASN A 72 -7.45 7.75 21.85
CA ASN A 72 -6.80 8.90 21.25
C ASN A 72 -7.66 9.67 20.22
N GLY A 73 -8.90 9.24 19.95
CA GLY A 73 -9.79 9.89 18.98
C GLY A 73 -9.26 9.91 17.55
N SER A 74 -8.56 8.84 17.15
CA SER A 74 -7.91 8.71 15.83
C SER A 74 -6.91 9.84 15.53
N GLN A 75 -6.12 10.20 16.53
CA GLN A 75 -5.01 11.14 16.43
C GLN A 75 -3.76 10.53 17.05
N ALA A 76 -2.60 10.85 16.49
CA ALA A 76 -1.31 10.39 17.00
C ALA A 76 -0.24 11.47 16.84
N GLN A 77 0.85 11.30 17.55
CA GLN A 77 2.04 12.13 17.39
C GLN A 77 3.26 11.31 16.96
N ALA A 78 3.27 10.00 17.21
CA ALA A 78 4.40 9.16 16.87
C ALA A 78 3.98 7.79 16.29
N ILE A 79 4.85 7.21 15.46
CA ILE A 79 4.80 5.83 14.99
C ILE A 79 6.14 5.17 15.33
N LEU A 80 6.09 4.11 16.15
CA LEU A 80 7.24 3.33 16.59
C LEU A 80 7.30 2.02 15.79
N PHE A 81 8.47 1.70 15.24
CA PHE A 81 8.70 0.52 14.42
C PHE A 81 9.58 -0.50 15.11
N TYR A 82 9.19 -1.77 15.00
CA TYR A 82 9.97 -2.96 15.33
C TYR A 82 10.15 -3.78 14.06
N GLY A 83 11.37 -3.83 13.52
CA GLY A 83 11.64 -4.27 12.15
C GLY A 83 12.22 -5.68 11.99
N SER A 84 12.62 -6.36 13.05
CA SER A 84 13.35 -7.64 12.93
C SER A 84 12.53 -8.88 13.28
N ALA A 85 11.44 -8.71 13.99
CA ALA A 85 10.66 -9.81 14.53
C ALA A 85 9.18 -9.44 14.73
N VAL A 86 8.31 -10.45 14.74
CA VAL A 86 6.91 -10.35 15.19
C VAL A 86 6.72 -11.41 16.26
N ASP A 87 6.89 -11.00 17.49
CA ASP A 87 6.77 -11.84 18.66
C ASP A 87 5.33 -11.83 19.19
N PHE A 88 4.70 -13.00 19.27
CA PHE A 88 3.32 -13.18 19.74
C PHE A 88 3.25 -13.44 21.25
N SER A 89 4.36 -13.36 21.97
CA SER A 89 4.38 -13.58 23.42
C SER A 89 3.71 -12.43 24.19
N LYS A 90 3.34 -12.70 25.43
CA LYS A 90 2.83 -11.66 26.34
C LYS A 90 3.93 -10.67 26.72
N GLU A 91 5.16 -11.13 26.74
CA GLU A 91 6.37 -10.35 27.01
C GLU A 91 6.54 -9.26 25.95
N SER A 92 6.23 -9.52 24.69
CA SER A 92 6.31 -8.53 23.61
C SER A 92 5.33 -7.36 23.82
N VAL A 93 4.11 -7.63 24.27
CA VAL A 93 3.14 -6.56 24.61
C VAL A 93 3.70 -5.69 25.75
N SER A 94 4.22 -6.32 26.80
CA SER A 94 4.80 -5.63 27.96
C SER A 94 5.99 -4.74 27.55
N LEU A 95 6.83 -5.23 26.62
CA LEU A 95 7.95 -4.48 26.07
C LEU A 95 7.46 -3.26 25.26
N MET A 96 6.49 -3.44 24.38
CA MET A 96 5.89 -2.37 23.58
C MET A 96 5.30 -1.27 24.49
N GLU A 97 4.52 -1.66 25.49
CA GLU A 97 3.95 -0.71 26.46
C GLU A 97 5.03 -0.02 27.30
N LYS A 98 6.12 -0.73 27.66
CA LYS A 98 7.26 -0.13 28.35
C LYS A 98 7.92 0.92 27.47
N THR A 99 8.20 0.63 26.22
CA THR A 99 8.80 1.57 25.26
C THR A 99 7.92 2.80 25.04
N CYS A 100 6.60 2.61 24.95
CA CYS A 100 5.68 3.75 24.86
C CYS A 100 5.75 4.65 26.10
N ARG A 101 5.85 4.06 27.31
CA ARG A 101 6.02 4.85 28.55
C ARG A 101 7.39 5.58 28.62
N GLU A 102 8.42 5.00 28.04
CA GLU A 102 9.74 5.66 27.96
C GLU A 102 9.71 6.83 26.98
N LEU A 103 9.07 6.67 25.81
CA LEU A 103 8.83 7.75 24.84
C LEU A 103 7.94 8.85 25.42
N GLU A 104 6.89 8.51 26.17
CA GLU A 104 6.03 9.48 26.87
C GLU A 104 6.86 10.37 27.79
N ARG A 105 7.74 9.77 28.60
CA ARG A 105 8.62 10.52 29.51
C ARG A 105 9.68 11.36 28.80
N LYS A 106 10.23 10.84 27.69
CA LYS A 106 11.30 11.50 26.93
C LYS A 106 10.80 12.63 26.05
N ALA A 107 9.68 12.39 25.34
CA ALA A 107 9.19 13.24 24.28
C ALA A 107 7.97 14.07 24.67
N ASN A 108 7.40 13.85 25.87
CA ASN A 108 6.14 14.40 26.30
C ASN A 108 4.98 14.10 25.30
N ILE A 109 5.02 12.89 24.70
CA ILE A 109 3.99 12.37 23.79
C ILE A 109 3.18 11.35 24.57
N SER A 110 1.85 11.55 24.70
CA SER A 110 1.02 10.56 25.37
C SER A 110 1.18 9.18 24.75
N ARG A 111 1.34 8.15 25.59
CA ARG A 111 1.51 6.76 25.10
C ARG A 111 0.38 6.31 24.16
N ASP A 112 -0.85 6.79 24.38
CA ASP A 112 -1.99 6.47 23.52
C ASP A 112 -1.91 7.17 22.15
N GLU A 113 -1.03 8.15 21.99
CA GLU A 113 -0.74 8.83 20.71
C GLU A 113 0.47 8.21 19.96
N ILE A 114 0.97 7.06 20.44
CA ILE A 114 2.03 6.31 19.81
C ILE A 114 1.42 5.07 19.14
N ILE A 115 1.60 4.95 17.84
CA ILE A 115 1.20 3.76 17.07
C ILE A 115 2.42 2.87 16.89
N ILE A 116 2.22 1.56 17.00
CA ILE A 116 3.29 0.56 16.90
C ILE A 116 3.13 -0.22 15.60
N VAL A 117 4.19 -0.33 14.86
CA VAL A 117 4.29 -1.16 13.66
C VAL A 117 5.34 -2.22 13.89
N SER A 118 4.98 -3.50 13.79
CA SER A 118 5.92 -4.61 13.86
C SER A 118 5.94 -5.38 12.55
N THR A 119 7.15 -5.71 12.09
CA THR A 119 7.37 -6.52 10.89
C THR A 119 8.67 -7.33 11.07
N GLY A 120 8.86 -8.34 10.25
CA GLY A 120 10.00 -9.24 10.33
C GLY A 120 9.57 -10.68 10.48
N GLU A 121 10.43 -11.52 11.04
CA GLU A 121 10.20 -12.96 11.17
C GLU A 121 9.11 -13.25 12.22
N ILE A 122 8.06 -13.95 11.78
CA ILE A 122 6.93 -14.30 12.63
C ILE A 122 7.33 -15.38 13.63
N GLY A 123 7.01 -15.16 14.93
CA GLY A 123 7.31 -16.07 16.02
C GLY A 123 8.71 -15.90 16.60
N LYS A 124 9.51 -15.00 16.08
CA LYS A 124 10.82 -14.67 16.62
C LYS A 124 10.69 -13.65 17.75
N PRO A 125 11.37 -13.85 18.89
CA PRO A 125 11.36 -12.88 19.98
C PRO A 125 12.13 -11.61 19.61
N PHE A 126 11.70 -10.47 20.15
CA PHE A 126 12.43 -9.21 20.00
C PHE A 126 13.79 -9.27 20.71
N THR A 127 14.83 -8.82 20.01
CA THR A 127 16.14 -8.60 20.59
C THR A 127 16.28 -7.11 20.96
N THR A 128 16.46 -6.80 22.23
CA THR A 128 16.52 -5.41 22.73
C THR A 128 17.82 -5.07 23.43
N THR A 129 18.88 -5.85 23.18
CA THR A 129 20.11 -5.83 23.97
C THR A 129 20.77 -4.42 24.02
N ASN A 130 20.69 -3.64 22.97
CA ASN A 130 21.28 -2.29 22.87
C ASN A 130 20.22 -1.23 22.52
N PHE A 131 18.92 -1.51 22.70
CA PHE A 131 17.86 -0.56 22.41
C PHE A 131 17.80 0.55 23.46
N SER A 132 17.78 1.79 23.00
CA SER A 132 17.58 2.98 23.81
C SER A 132 16.61 3.95 23.14
N VAL A 133 15.57 4.31 23.86
CA VAL A 133 14.63 5.35 23.44
C VAL A 133 15.32 6.70 23.26
N ASP A 134 16.34 6.99 24.10
CA ASP A 134 17.12 8.23 23.99
C ASP A 134 17.88 8.31 22.66
N THR A 135 18.55 7.24 22.25
CA THR A 135 19.28 7.18 20.97
C THR A 135 18.32 7.35 19.80
N LEU A 136 17.17 6.67 19.86
CA LEU A 136 16.15 6.73 18.82
C LEU A 136 15.57 8.15 18.69
N TYR A 137 15.21 8.78 19.81
CA TYR A 137 14.58 10.10 19.82
C TYR A 137 15.58 11.24 19.53
N ASN A 138 16.76 11.21 20.10
CA ASN A 138 17.77 12.26 19.88
C ASN A 138 18.33 12.27 18.45
N GLY A 139 18.22 11.16 17.72
CA GLY A 139 18.65 11.04 16.34
C GLY A 139 17.61 11.52 15.31
N LEU A 140 16.42 11.98 15.74
CA LEU A 140 15.36 12.46 14.83
C LEU A 140 15.85 13.61 13.95
N GLY A 141 15.50 13.56 12.68
CA GLY A 141 15.72 14.59 11.67
C GLY A 141 14.63 14.57 10.61
N GLU A 142 14.60 15.59 9.77
CA GLU A 142 13.54 15.79 8.76
C GLU A 142 14.05 15.69 7.31
N ASP A 143 15.24 15.15 7.10
CA ASP A 143 15.83 14.93 5.79
C ASP A 143 15.45 13.57 5.18
N ASN A 144 15.79 13.40 3.90
CA ASN A 144 15.50 12.18 3.15
C ASN A 144 16.22 10.94 3.70
N GLU A 145 17.44 11.09 4.22
CA GLU A 145 18.21 9.97 4.79
C GLU A 145 17.55 9.48 6.08
N LYS A 146 17.00 10.37 6.88
CA LYS A 146 16.26 10.02 8.09
C LYS A 146 14.97 9.25 7.75
N SER A 147 14.24 9.66 6.72
CA SER A 147 13.12 8.89 6.20
C SER A 147 13.57 7.50 5.72
N LEU A 148 14.65 7.43 4.94
CA LEU A 148 15.20 6.18 4.43
C LEU A 148 15.71 5.26 5.56
N SER A 149 16.26 5.82 6.66
CA SER A 149 16.69 5.04 7.81
C SER A 149 15.52 4.25 8.43
N VAL A 150 14.32 4.82 8.50
CA VAL A 150 13.12 4.10 8.97
C VAL A 150 12.63 3.11 7.91
N ALA A 151 12.75 3.42 6.62
CA ALA A 151 12.43 2.46 5.56
C ALA A 151 13.32 1.20 5.64
N ARG A 152 14.61 1.34 6.02
CA ARG A 152 15.51 0.20 6.28
C ARG A 152 15.06 -0.67 7.45
N VAL A 153 14.42 -0.10 8.46
CA VAL A 153 13.86 -0.87 9.60
C VAL A 153 12.82 -1.87 9.12
N ILE A 154 11.92 -1.45 8.24
CA ILE A 154 10.82 -2.30 7.76
C ILE A 154 11.23 -3.21 6.59
N ALA A 155 12.32 -2.92 5.92
CA ALA A 155 12.82 -3.70 4.78
C ALA A 155 13.43 -5.04 5.22
N PRO A 156 13.37 -6.10 4.37
CA PRO A 156 14.02 -7.37 4.65
C PRO A 156 15.56 -7.26 4.62
N SER A 157 16.09 -6.34 3.84
CA SER A 157 17.52 -5.97 3.75
C SER A 157 17.63 -4.49 3.40
N GLU A 158 18.78 -3.86 3.68
CA GLU A 158 18.96 -2.41 3.51
C GLU A 158 18.80 -1.93 2.08
N ASP A 159 19.26 -2.72 1.10
CA ASP A 159 19.15 -2.45 -0.35
C ASP A 159 17.70 -2.52 -0.86
N ARG A 160 16.80 -3.11 -0.07
CA ARG A 160 15.38 -3.22 -0.39
C ARG A 160 14.49 -2.18 0.30
N ALA A 161 15.09 -1.24 1.01
CA ALA A 161 14.33 -0.14 1.61
C ALA A 161 13.67 0.72 0.53
N MET A 162 12.38 1.01 0.72
CA MET A 162 11.58 1.76 -0.25
C MET A 162 10.94 2.98 0.39
N GLN A 163 11.10 4.11 -0.27
CA GLN A 163 10.40 5.35 0.05
C GLN A 163 10.00 6.08 -1.23
N VAL A 164 8.97 6.89 -1.15
CA VAL A 164 8.51 7.74 -2.26
C VAL A 164 7.79 8.96 -1.71
N ALA A 165 7.82 10.04 -2.47
CA ALA A 165 6.99 11.21 -2.20
C ALA A 165 6.37 11.74 -3.49
N TYR A 166 5.20 12.33 -3.36
CA TYR A 166 4.44 12.94 -4.44
C TYR A 166 3.90 14.30 -4.03
N SER A 167 3.81 15.20 -5.01
CA SER A 167 3.09 16.46 -4.90
C SER A 167 1.86 16.47 -5.80
N PHE A 168 0.83 17.22 -5.40
CA PHE A 168 -0.40 17.42 -6.13
C PHE A 168 -1.06 18.73 -5.66
N TYR A 169 -2.19 19.12 -6.26
CA TYR A 169 -2.87 20.35 -5.93
C TYR A 169 -4.30 20.10 -5.45
N LEU A 170 -4.68 20.76 -4.35
CA LEU A 170 -6.07 20.99 -3.94
C LEU A 170 -6.44 22.43 -4.25
N GLY A 171 -7.23 22.66 -5.31
CA GLY A 171 -7.36 23.99 -5.87
C GLY A 171 -6.00 24.53 -6.30
N ASP A 172 -5.61 25.66 -5.74
CA ASP A 172 -4.29 26.29 -5.97
C ASP A 172 -3.26 25.94 -4.88
N THR A 173 -3.65 25.15 -3.88
CA THR A 173 -2.77 24.79 -2.76
C THR A 173 -1.93 23.58 -3.09
N PRO A 174 -0.58 23.71 -3.12
CA PRO A 174 0.30 22.57 -3.29
C PRO A 174 0.30 21.69 -2.04
N CYS A 175 0.11 20.40 -2.23
CA CYS A 175 0.05 19.39 -1.16
C CYS A 175 1.05 18.27 -1.45
N LYS A 176 1.45 17.56 -0.39
CA LYS A 176 2.41 16.47 -0.46
C LYS A 176 1.88 15.21 0.22
N ILE A 177 2.30 14.06 -0.31
CA ILE A 177 2.22 12.75 0.35
C ILE A 177 3.60 12.13 0.29
N GLY A 178 4.14 11.74 1.44
CA GLY A 178 5.36 10.96 1.54
C GLY A 178 5.06 9.58 2.12
N ALA A 179 5.84 8.56 1.76
CA ALA A 179 5.65 7.20 2.24
C ALA A 179 6.97 6.44 2.40
N ILE A 180 6.99 5.55 3.38
CA ILE A 180 7.88 4.39 3.45
C ILE A 180 7.01 3.14 3.38
N PHE A 181 7.47 2.10 2.69
CA PHE A 181 6.65 0.92 2.48
C PHE A 181 7.47 -0.34 2.21
N GLN A 182 6.84 -1.48 2.51
CA GLN A 182 7.37 -2.80 2.27
C GLN A 182 6.23 -3.78 2.02
N LYS A 183 6.35 -4.63 1.00
CA LYS A 183 5.52 -5.82 0.85
C LYS A 183 6.19 -6.98 1.53
N GLY A 184 5.51 -7.58 2.48
CA GLY A 184 5.95 -8.82 3.09
C GLY A 184 5.86 -9.98 2.11
N ILE A 185 6.88 -10.85 2.13
CA ILE A 185 6.87 -12.12 1.41
C ILE A 185 6.97 -13.25 2.41
N HIS A 186 6.21 -14.29 2.16
CA HIS A 186 6.40 -15.57 2.82
C HIS A 186 7.39 -16.40 2.00
N SER A 187 8.64 -16.46 2.42
CA SER A 187 9.66 -17.38 1.92
C SER A 187 10.06 -18.34 3.05
N ALA A 188 10.77 -19.41 2.71
CA ALA A 188 11.23 -20.39 3.70
C ALA A 188 12.07 -19.76 4.84
N ASN A 189 12.64 -18.58 4.62
CA ASN A 189 13.54 -17.91 5.57
C ASN A 189 13.07 -16.51 5.99
N SER A 190 11.91 -16.05 5.54
CA SER A 190 11.40 -14.70 5.86
C SER A 190 9.89 -14.65 5.68
N SER A 191 9.19 -14.27 6.73
CA SER A 191 7.76 -13.93 6.65
C SER A 191 7.58 -12.55 7.27
N SER A 192 7.30 -11.55 6.47
CA SER A 192 7.04 -10.19 6.94
C SER A 192 5.67 -9.71 6.48
N GLY A 193 5.08 -8.77 7.22
CA GLY A 193 3.81 -8.13 6.83
C GLY A 193 3.99 -7.05 5.77
N THR A 194 2.89 -6.68 5.13
CA THR A 194 2.82 -5.47 4.33
C THR A 194 2.76 -4.27 5.28
N VAL A 195 3.75 -3.41 5.18
CA VAL A 195 3.78 -2.13 5.91
C VAL A 195 3.78 -1.00 4.90
N CYS A 196 2.89 -0.04 5.11
CA CYS A 196 2.88 1.22 4.35
C CYS A 196 2.57 2.35 5.33
N CYS A 197 3.54 3.18 5.62
CA CYS A 197 3.38 4.34 6.47
C CYS A 197 3.47 5.59 5.62
N LEU A 198 2.39 6.37 5.62
CA LEU A 198 2.27 7.60 4.85
C LEU A 198 2.20 8.82 5.78
N THR A 199 2.64 9.94 5.24
CA THR A 199 2.45 11.27 5.82
C THR A 199 1.88 12.21 4.76
N THR A 200 1.08 13.18 5.17
CA THR A 200 0.59 14.24 4.27
C THR A 200 0.48 15.55 5.02
N ASP A 201 0.66 16.65 4.30
CA ASP A 201 0.54 18.00 4.84
C ASP A 201 -0.89 18.56 4.80
N ILE A 202 -1.86 17.77 4.36
CA ILE A 202 -3.26 18.20 4.25
C ILE A 202 -3.91 18.40 5.62
N ALA A 203 -4.69 19.47 5.75
CA ALA A 203 -5.61 19.67 6.86
C ALA A 203 -6.93 18.93 6.59
N ILE A 204 -7.21 17.87 7.36
CA ILE A 204 -8.39 17.00 7.20
C ILE A 204 -8.86 16.48 8.58
N THR A 205 -10.16 16.17 8.71
CA THR A 205 -10.67 15.55 9.93
C THR A 205 -10.27 14.08 10.03
N PRO A 206 -10.07 13.53 11.26
CA PRO A 206 -9.71 12.10 11.43
C PRO A 206 -10.69 11.13 10.76
N ALA A 207 -11.99 11.41 10.85
CA ALA A 207 -13.03 10.55 10.26
C ALA A 207 -12.92 10.47 8.73
N LEU A 208 -12.72 11.61 8.06
CA LEU A 208 -12.58 11.66 6.61
C LEU A 208 -11.23 11.08 6.15
N LEU A 209 -10.16 11.29 6.91
CA LEU A 209 -8.87 10.66 6.65
C LEU A 209 -8.98 9.13 6.69
N GLN A 210 -9.66 8.58 7.72
CA GLN A 210 -9.92 7.14 7.86
C GLN A 210 -10.76 6.62 6.69
N LYS A 211 -11.82 7.36 6.30
CA LYS A 211 -12.67 6.99 5.16
C LYS A 211 -11.89 6.97 3.85
N ALA A 212 -11.07 7.98 3.60
CA ALA A 212 -10.23 8.08 2.41
C ALA A 212 -9.21 6.94 2.35
N LEU A 213 -8.47 6.69 3.45
CA LEU A 213 -7.50 5.61 3.52
C LEU A 213 -8.15 4.24 3.31
N SER A 214 -9.25 3.96 4.02
CA SER A 214 -9.95 2.67 3.92
C SER A 214 -10.46 2.41 2.49
N SER A 215 -10.98 3.44 1.81
CA SER A 215 -11.41 3.31 0.43
C SER A 215 -10.23 3.10 -0.52
N ALA A 216 -9.17 3.87 -0.36
CA ALA A 216 -8.00 3.80 -1.23
C ALA A 216 -7.28 2.44 -1.09
N VAL A 217 -7.04 1.96 0.14
CA VAL A 217 -6.44 0.63 0.38
C VAL A 217 -7.28 -0.48 -0.23
N LYS A 218 -8.60 -0.41 -0.03
CA LYS A 218 -9.54 -1.38 -0.59
C LYS A 218 -9.47 -1.43 -2.13
N ASP A 219 -9.20 -0.32 -2.79
CA ASP A 219 -9.17 -0.21 -4.24
C ASP A 219 -7.77 -0.45 -4.84
N THR A 220 -6.72 -0.59 -4.01
CA THR A 220 -5.33 -0.72 -4.43
C THR A 220 -4.60 -1.87 -3.73
N LEU A 221 -4.12 -1.68 -2.50
CA LEU A 221 -3.27 -2.65 -1.81
C LEU A 221 -4.00 -3.94 -1.41
N ASP A 222 -5.31 -3.90 -1.19
CA ASP A 222 -6.15 -5.11 -1.03
C ASP A 222 -6.24 -5.93 -2.34
N LEU A 223 -5.86 -5.33 -3.47
CA LEU A 223 -5.83 -5.94 -4.81
C LEU A 223 -4.38 -6.15 -5.31
N LEU A 224 -3.42 -6.18 -4.42
CA LEU A 224 -2.03 -6.50 -4.70
C LEU A 224 -1.76 -7.98 -4.38
N PHE A 225 -1.64 -8.80 -5.42
CA PHE A 225 -1.45 -10.24 -5.34
C PHE A 225 0.03 -10.62 -5.54
N VAL A 226 0.84 -10.31 -4.57
CA VAL A 226 2.28 -10.58 -4.55
C VAL A 226 2.64 -11.32 -3.27
N GLY A 227 3.36 -12.41 -3.37
CA GLY A 227 3.98 -13.09 -2.23
C GLY A 227 3.05 -13.91 -1.33
N GLY A 228 1.82 -14.24 -1.75
CA GLY A 228 0.94 -15.19 -1.03
C GLY A 228 -0.10 -14.53 -0.13
N ALA A 229 -0.33 -15.13 1.07
CA ALA A 229 -1.39 -14.72 1.98
C ALA A 229 -1.13 -13.37 2.67
N CYS A 230 -2.21 -12.74 3.18
CA CYS A 230 -2.10 -11.60 4.08
C CYS A 230 -1.38 -11.98 5.37
N SER A 231 -0.63 -11.04 5.93
CA SER A 231 0.09 -11.24 7.19
C SER A 231 -0.71 -10.74 8.40
N PRO A 232 -0.59 -11.39 9.57
CA PRO A 232 -1.20 -10.91 10.80
C PRO A 232 -0.65 -9.56 11.30
N CYS A 233 0.40 -9.05 10.67
CA CYS A 233 1.00 -7.75 10.99
C CYS A 233 0.80 -6.68 9.89
N ASP A 234 0.01 -6.96 8.85
CA ASP A 234 -0.26 -5.97 7.81
C ASP A 234 -0.81 -4.68 8.43
N THR A 235 -0.09 -3.59 8.19
CA THR A 235 -0.39 -2.27 8.75
C THR A 235 -0.17 -1.19 7.70
N ILE A 236 -1.23 -0.47 7.37
CA ILE A 236 -1.19 0.70 6.49
C ILE A 236 -1.71 1.88 7.30
N CYS A 237 -0.92 2.94 7.43
CA CYS A 237 -1.32 4.12 8.20
C CYS A 237 -0.91 5.42 7.50
N ILE A 238 -1.64 6.50 7.82
CA ILE A 238 -1.36 7.85 7.32
C ILE A 238 -1.54 8.89 8.44
N MET A 239 -0.56 9.78 8.58
CA MET A 239 -0.62 10.96 9.45
C MET A 239 -0.82 12.21 8.60
N ALA A 240 -1.74 13.11 9.00
CA ALA A 240 -2.03 14.36 8.29
C ALA A 240 -1.76 15.56 9.19
N ASN A 241 -0.67 16.32 8.93
CA ASN A 241 -0.23 17.36 9.87
C ASN A 241 -0.77 18.77 9.59
N GLY A 242 -1.45 18.99 8.48
CA GLY A 242 -2.13 20.23 8.15
C GLY A 242 -1.21 21.39 7.76
N THR A 243 0.05 21.13 7.38
CA THR A 243 1.03 22.19 7.06
C THR A 243 0.92 22.72 5.63
N ALA A 244 0.08 22.10 4.77
CA ALA A 244 -0.21 22.63 3.43
C ALA A 244 -1.02 23.93 3.47
N ASN A 245 -1.68 24.23 4.58
CA ASN A 245 -2.55 25.40 4.76
C ASN A 245 -3.76 25.42 3.80
N ASN A 246 -4.21 24.26 3.32
CA ASN A 246 -5.49 24.13 2.64
C ASN A 246 -6.65 24.38 3.60
N TYR A 247 -7.82 24.76 3.08
CA TYR A 247 -9.04 24.72 3.89
C TYR A 247 -9.24 23.30 4.45
N LYS A 248 -9.51 23.23 5.76
CA LYS A 248 -9.66 21.94 6.43
C LYS A 248 -10.81 21.14 5.80
N ILE A 249 -10.49 19.99 5.25
CA ILE A 249 -11.47 19.04 4.71
C ILE A 249 -12.28 18.47 5.89
N ALA A 250 -13.51 18.98 6.07
CA ALA A 250 -14.44 18.60 7.13
C ALA A 250 -15.70 17.88 6.59
N PHE A 251 -15.91 17.88 5.29
CA PHE A 251 -17.04 17.26 4.59
C PHE A 251 -16.56 16.54 3.33
N GLU A 252 -17.41 15.70 2.76
CA GLU A 252 -17.17 15.03 1.47
C GLU A 252 -17.51 15.98 0.32
N ASP A 253 -16.60 16.89 0.04
CA ASP A 253 -16.66 17.89 -1.01
C ASP A 253 -15.67 17.57 -2.15
N THR A 254 -15.53 18.51 -3.07
CA THR A 254 -14.61 18.38 -4.21
C THR A 254 -13.16 18.17 -3.79
N ASP A 255 -12.70 18.79 -2.70
CA ASP A 255 -11.32 18.66 -2.23
C ASP A 255 -11.11 17.31 -1.54
N TYR A 256 -12.14 16.79 -0.83
CA TYR A 256 -12.12 15.42 -0.34
C TYR A 256 -12.02 14.40 -1.48
N ASP A 257 -12.80 14.56 -2.55
CA ASP A 257 -12.77 13.65 -3.70
C ASP A 257 -11.42 13.70 -4.43
N LYS A 258 -10.83 14.88 -4.58
CA LYS A 258 -9.47 15.03 -5.13
C LYS A 258 -8.43 14.36 -4.24
N PHE A 259 -8.46 14.61 -2.93
CA PHE A 259 -7.53 13.96 -2.00
C PHE A 259 -7.64 12.44 -2.05
N ARG A 260 -8.87 11.91 -1.99
CA ARG A 260 -9.13 10.46 -2.10
C ARG A 260 -8.59 9.89 -3.41
N TYR A 261 -8.75 10.62 -4.53
CA TYR A 261 -8.19 10.23 -5.83
C TYR A 261 -6.66 10.18 -5.79
N PHE A 262 -5.99 11.23 -5.33
CA PHE A 262 -4.52 11.27 -5.27
C PHE A 262 -3.93 10.26 -4.28
N LEU A 263 -4.59 10.03 -3.14
CA LEU A 263 -4.21 8.97 -2.21
C LEU A 263 -4.32 7.59 -2.88
N GLY A 264 -5.38 7.34 -3.63
CA GLY A 264 -5.55 6.10 -4.42
C GLY A 264 -4.45 5.94 -5.47
N GLN A 265 -4.13 6.99 -6.22
CA GLN A 265 -3.03 6.97 -7.19
C GLN A 265 -1.68 6.72 -6.52
N THR A 266 -1.41 7.36 -5.37
CA THR A 266 -0.18 7.13 -4.59
C THR A 266 -0.06 5.66 -4.15
N LEU A 267 -1.13 5.09 -3.60
CA LEU A 267 -1.12 3.69 -3.16
C LEU A 267 -1.01 2.71 -4.33
N PHE A 268 -1.58 3.03 -5.49
CA PHE A 268 -1.41 2.23 -6.70
C PHE A 268 0.07 2.23 -7.16
N GLN A 269 0.72 3.40 -7.22
CA GLN A 269 2.14 3.51 -7.54
C GLN A 269 3.03 2.78 -6.53
N ILE A 270 2.70 2.85 -5.24
CA ILE A 270 3.37 2.07 -4.19
C ILE A 270 3.17 0.56 -4.45
N GLY A 271 1.97 0.12 -4.80
CA GLY A 271 1.68 -1.27 -5.15
C GLY A 271 2.51 -1.76 -6.35
N MET A 272 2.64 -0.93 -7.39
CA MET A 272 3.49 -1.22 -8.55
C MET A 272 4.97 -1.37 -8.15
N GLN A 273 5.50 -0.46 -7.33
CA GLN A 273 6.88 -0.55 -6.85
C GLN A 273 7.10 -1.77 -5.96
N MET A 274 6.13 -2.10 -5.10
CA MET A 274 6.16 -3.35 -4.31
C MET A 274 6.19 -4.57 -5.23
N ALA A 275 5.34 -4.62 -6.27
CA ALA A 275 5.28 -5.73 -7.22
C ALA A 275 6.59 -5.87 -7.99
N SER A 276 7.11 -4.79 -8.55
CA SER A 276 8.35 -4.80 -9.34
C SER A 276 9.56 -5.35 -8.58
N ARG A 277 9.60 -5.19 -7.25
CA ARG A 277 10.68 -5.76 -6.42
C ARG A 277 10.66 -7.28 -6.33
N TYR A 278 9.55 -7.91 -6.67
CA TYR A 278 9.33 -9.36 -6.55
C TYR A 278 9.04 -10.05 -7.89
N ALA A 279 8.85 -9.28 -8.93
CA ALA A 279 8.67 -9.79 -10.27
C ALA A 279 9.95 -10.50 -10.74
N GLN A 280 9.81 -11.74 -11.23
CA GLN A 280 10.89 -12.49 -11.86
C GLN A 280 10.88 -12.27 -13.37
N ASN A 281 9.69 -12.25 -13.98
CA ASN A 281 9.52 -12.08 -15.41
C ASN A 281 8.81 -10.75 -15.76
N GLY A 282 7.97 -10.22 -14.88
CA GLY A 282 7.27 -8.95 -15.06
C GLY A 282 6.13 -8.73 -14.08
N VAL A 283 5.56 -7.54 -14.11
CA VAL A 283 4.36 -7.17 -13.36
C VAL A 283 3.14 -7.35 -14.27
N PHE A 284 2.10 -7.94 -13.72
CA PHE A 284 0.83 -8.14 -14.38
C PHE A 284 -0.23 -7.26 -13.76
N VAL A 285 -0.74 -6.30 -14.51
CA VAL A 285 -1.90 -5.46 -14.11
C VAL A 285 -3.11 -5.98 -14.87
N CYS A 286 -4.15 -6.38 -14.15
CA CYS A 286 -5.44 -6.73 -14.73
C CYS A 286 -6.48 -5.67 -14.35
N SER A 287 -7.18 -5.14 -15.34
CA SER A 287 -8.25 -4.16 -15.16
C SER A 287 -9.58 -4.71 -15.70
N VAL A 288 -10.61 -4.73 -14.87
CA VAL A 288 -11.97 -5.04 -15.28
C VAL A 288 -12.76 -3.73 -15.35
N VAL A 289 -13.31 -3.42 -16.51
CA VAL A 289 -14.02 -2.15 -16.78
C VAL A 289 -15.44 -2.38 -17.27
N GLY A 290 -16.28 -1.36 -17.13
CA GLY A 290 -17.66 -1.40 -17.65
C GLY A 290 -18.60 -2.28 -16.83
N ALA A 291 -18.28 -2.58 -15.57
CA ALA A 291 -19.12 -3.39 -14.70
C ALA A 291 -20.35 -2.62 -14.19
N LYS A 292 -21.43 -3.34 -13.90
CA LYS A 292 -22.70 -2.77 -13.35
C LYS A 292 -22.54 -2.27 -11.92
N SER A 293 -21.57 -2.80 -11.17
CA SER A 293 -21.26 -2.38 -9.81
C SER A 293 -19.80 -2.66 -9.48
N LYS A 294 -19.28 -1.95 -8.47
CA LYS A 294 -17.92 -2.16 -7.96
C LYS A 294 -17.70 -3.59 -7.44
N ARG A 295 -18.75 -4.23 -6.89
CA ARG A 295 -18.71 -5.62 -6.44
C ARG A 295 -18.47 -6.57 -7.62
N VAL A 296 -19.16 -6.38 -8.73
CA VAL A 296 -18.99 -7.20 -9.95
C VAL A 296 -17.58 -7.06 -10.50
N ALA A 297 -17.08 -5.83 -10.67
CA ALA A 297 -15.71 -5.60 -11.14
C ALA A 297 -14.66 -6.31 -10.26
N ARG A 298 -14.80 -6.20 -8.95
CA ARG A 298 -13.85 -6.82 -8.01
C ARG A 298 -13.95 -8.34 -7.94
N ASN A 299 -15.17 -8.91 -8.01
CA ASN A 299 -15.33 -10.36 -8.02
C ASN A 299 -14.68 -10.96 -9.26
N ALA A 300 -14.95 -10.39 -10.45
CA ALA A 300 -14.31 -10.82 -11.69
C ALA A 300 -12.77 -10.75 -11.58
N LEU A 301 -12.28 -9.60 -11.13
CA LEU A 301 -10.84 -9.37 -10.96
C LEU A 301 -10.18 -10.36 -10.01
N ASN A 302 -10.80 -10.63 -8.83
CA ASN A 302 -10.28 -11.57 -7.84
C ASN A 302 -10.15 -13.00 -8.36
N ILE A 303 -11.04 -13.42 -9.27
CA ILE A 303 -10.96 -14.73 -9.88
C ILE A 303 -9.86 -14.73 -10.94
N ILE A 304 -9.89 -13.77 -11.88
CA ILE A 304 -8.92 -13.69 -13.00
C ILE A 304 -7.48 -13.65 -12.51
N ILE A 305 -7.18 -12.75 -11.56
CA ILE A 305 -5.79 -12.50 -11.12
C ILE A 305 -5.16 -13.69 -10.38
N ARG A 306 -5.97 -14.63 -9.92
CA ARG A 306 -5.54 -15.80 -9.16
C ARG A 306 -5.53 -17.08 -10.00
N LEU A 307 -5.90 -17.04 -11.27
CA LEU A 307 -5.91 -18.23 -12.13
C LEU A 307 -4.50 -18.77 -12.31
N PRO A 308 -4.19 -20.01 -11.84
CA PRO A 308 -2.85 -20.58 -12.00
C PRO A 308 -2.47 -20.82 -13.45
N SER A 309 -3.44 -21.17 -14.30
CA SER A 309 -3.26 -21.38 -15.75
C SER A 309 -2.84 -20.09 -16.45
N LEU A 310 -3.53 -18.96 -16.14
CA LEU A 310 -3.20 -17.64 -16.67
C LEU A 310 -1.79 -17.21 -16.28
N LEU A 311 -1.46 -17.24 -14.98
CA LEU A 311 -0.13 -16.85 -14.48
C LEU A 311 0.98 -17.73 -15.04
N ARG A 312 0.74 -19.04 -15.16
CA ARG A 312 1.67 -19.97 -15.80
C ARG A 312 1.84 -19.66 -17.29
N GLY A 313 0.74 -19.41 -18.01
CA GLY A 313 0.76 -19.03 -19.41
C GLY A 313 1.57 -17.77 -19.65
N LEU A 314 1.36 -16.73 -18.82
CA LEU A 314 2.13 -15.48 -18.89
C LEU A 314 3.65 -15.72 -18.75
N ARG A 315 4.07 -16.59 -17.81
CA ARG A 315 5.50 -16.98 -17.64
C ARG A 315 6.10 -17.65 -18.87
N LEU A 316 5.28 -18.35 -19.65
CA LEU A 316 5.71 -19.09 -20.85
C LEU A 316 5.55 -18.26 -22.15
N GLY A 317 5.10 -17.00 -22.04
CA GLY A 317 4.73 -16.18 -23.20
C GLY A 317 3.49 -16.71 -23.94
N GLU A 318 2.66 -17.50 -23.25
CA GLU A 318 1.40 -18.03 -23.74
C GLU A 318 0.25 -17.37 -22.98
N PHE A 319 -0.72 -16.83 -23.69
CA PHE A 319 -1.87 -16.17 -23.09
C PHE A 319 -3.15 -16.94 -23.44
N SER A 320 -3.87 -17.39 -22.40
CA SER A 320 -5.15 -18.06 -22.57
C SER A 320 -6.31 -17.08 -22.29
N VAL A 321 -6.96 -16.63 -23.35
CA VAL A 321 -8.17 -15.80 -23.24
C VAL A 321 -9.35 -16.60 -22.71
N GLU A 322 -9.38 -17.90 -22.99
CA GLU A 322 -10.42 -18.83 -22.53
C GLU A 322 -10.47 -18.90 -21.01
N ASP A 323 -9.31 -18.87 -20.33
CA ASP A 323 -9.23 -18.86 -18.87
C ASP A 323 -9.94 -17.62 -18.26
N ILE A 324 -9.79 -16.47 -18.91
CA ILE A 324 -10.46 -15.24 -18.47
C ILE A 324 -11.97 -15.37 -18.67
N VAL A 325 -12.44 -15.90 -19.81
CA VAL A 325 -13.87 -16.11 -20.07
C VAL A 325 -14.48 -17.08 -19.05
N CYS A 326 -13.77 -18.18 -18.72
CA CYS A 326 -14.18 -19.12 -17.69
C CYS A 326 -14.25 -18.46 -16.30
N ALA A 327 -13.28 -17.62 -15.97
CA ALA A 327 -13.27 -16.86 -14.72
C ALA A 327 -14.47 -15.90 -14.61
N LEU A 328 -14.84 -15.25 -15.71
CA LEU A 328 -16.03 -14.40 -15.74
C LEU A 328 -17.32 -15.19 -15.49
N HIS A 329 -17.41 -16.43 -15.98
CA HIS A 329 -18.52 -17.34 -15.71
C HIS A 329 -18.63 -17.69 -14.20
N GLU A 330 -17.50 -17.94 -13.54
CA GLU A 330 -17.46 -18.27 -12.11
C GLU A 330 -17.93 -17.13 -11.19
N THR A 331 -18.01 -15.89 -11.70
CA THR A 331 -18.50 -14.77 -10.88
C THR A 331 -19.96 -14.92 -10.47
N GLY A 332 -20.74 -15.75 -11.13
CA GLY A 332 -22.20 -15.89 -10.95
C GLY A 332 -22.97 -14.65 -11.40
N GLU A 333 -22.35 -13.70 -12.07
CA GLU A 333 -22.98 -12.46 -12.54
C GLU A 333 -23.47 -12.62 -13.98
N THR A 334 -24.57 -11.94 -14.31
CA THR A 334 -25.07 -11.94 -15.68
C THR A 334 -24.23 -11.00 -16.54
N ILE A 335 -23.25 -11.54 -17.23
CA ILE A 335 -22.39 -10.87 -18.22
C ILE A 335 -22.77 -11.44 -19.60
N ARG A 336 -23.04 -10.56 -20.56
CA ARG A 336 -23.36 -11.00 -21.94
C ARG A 336 -22.06 -11.20 -22.70
N PHE A 337 -21.97 -12.27 -23.46
CA PHE A 337 -20.79 -12.57 -24.28
C PHE A 337 -20.43 -11.44 -25.27
N ASP A 338 -21.43 -10.79 -25.84
CA ASP A 338 -21.26 -9.68 -26.79
C ASP A 338 -20.70 -8.41 -26.12
N ASP A 339 -20.81 -8.31 -24.79
CA ASP A 339 -20.29 -7.18 -24.02
C ASP A 339 -18.85 -7.41 -23.52
N ILE A 340 -18.31 -8.63 -23.73
CA ILE A 340 -16.94 -8.96 -23.33
C ILE A 340 -15.96 -8.53 -24.42
N ALA A 341 -14.95 -7.73 -24.00
CA ALA A 341 -13.78 -7.49 -24.80
C ALA A 341 -12.52 -7.70 -23.93
N ILE A 342 -11.51 -8.35 -24.49
CA ILE A 342 -10.25 -8.64 -23.79
C ILE A 342 -9.09 -8.17 -24.65
N SER A 343 -8.22 -7.33 -24.10
CA SER A 343 -6.99 -6.90 -24.75
C SER A 343 -5.80 -7.04 -23.80
N VAL A 344 -4.62 -7.22 -24.37
CA VAL A 344 -3.33 -7.22 -23.66
C VAL A 344 -2.43 -6.16 -24.25
N GLN A 345 -1.70 -5.47 -23.39
CA GLN A 345 -0.74 -4.44 -23.76
C GLN A 345 0.56 -4.60 -23.00
N SER A 346 1.68 -4.31 -23.67
CA SER A 346 3.03 -4.16 -23.09
C SER A 346 3.77 -3.01 -23.78
N ALA A 347 5.03 -2.80 -23.39
CA ALA A 347 5.92 -1.88 -24.11
C ALA A 347 6.14 -2.27 -25.59
N LYS A 348 5.92 -3.57 -25.95
CA LYS A 348 6.09 -4.11 -27.30
C LYS A 348 4.86 -3.98 -28.19
N GLY A 349 3.71 -3.56 -27.66
CA GLY A 349 2.48 -3.35 -28.41
C GLY A 349 1.21 -3.69 -27.68
N SER A 350 0.08 -3.65 -28.40
CA SER A 350 -1.24 -4.00 -27.90
C SER A 350 -1.94 -4.96 -28.86
N LEU A 351 -2.67 -5.93 -28.28
CA LEU A 351 -3.43 -6.92 -29.03
C LEU A 351 -4.85 -7.01 -28.50
N SER A 352 -5.84 -7.02 -29.39
CA SER A 352 -7.18 -7.47 -29.04
C SER A 352 -7.22 -9.00 -29.15
N LEU A 353 -7.77 -9.65 -28.11
CA LEU A 353 -7.82 -11.11 -28.00
C LEU A 353 -9.25 -11.65 -28.09
N TRP A 354 -10.23 -10.83 -27.70
CA TRP A 354 -11.66 -11.16 -27.72
C TRP A 354 -12.48 -9.92 -27.99
N GLU A 355 -13.34 -9.96 -29.01
CA GLU A 355 -14.24 -8.89 -29.41
C GLU A 355 -15.56 -9.48 -29.93
N ASP A 356 -16.69 -8.79 -29.68
CA ASP A 356 -18.02 -9.14 -30.18
C ASP A 356 -18.39 -10.62 -29.95
N GLY A 357 -18.07 -11.13 -28.76
CA GLY A 357 -18.37 -12.52 -28.39
C GLY A 357 -17.48 -13.56 -29.07
N LYS A 358 -16.40 -13.16 -29.75
CA LYS A 358 -15.51 -14.05 -30.52
C LYS A 358 -14.07 -13.87 -30.17
N ARG A 359 -13.35 -14.97 -30.21
CA ARG A 359 -11.88 -14.97 -30.13
C ARG A 359 -11.30 -14.35 -31.40
N VAL A 360 -10.36 -13.43 -31.23
CA VAL A 360 -9.52 -12.91 -32.33
C VAL A 360 -8.44 -13.93 -32.63
N ILE A 361 -8.36 -14.36 -33.90
CA ILE A 361 -7.36 -15.36 -34.33
C ILE A 361 -6.04 -14.64 -34.55
N LEU A 362 -5.06 -14.92 -33.70
CA LEU A 362 -3.70 -14.40 -33.76
C LEU A 362 -2.70 -15.57 -33.87
N SER A 363 -1.56 -15.33 -34.51
CA SER A 363 -0.47 -16.30 -34.49
C SER A 363 0.17 -16.36 -33.09
N LYS A 364 0.66 -17.55 -32.70
CA LYS A 364 1.41 -17.71 -31.42
C LYS A 364 2.60 -16.76 -31.34
N GLU A 365 3.28 -16.52 -32.43
CA GLU A 365 4.41 -15.60 -32.52
C GLU A 365 4.03 -14.15 -32.21
N THR A 366 2.86 -13.71 -32.72
CA THR A 366 2.34 -12.37 -32.47
C THR A 366 2.02 -12.17 -30.97
N VAL A 367 1.36 -13.15 -30.37
CA VAL A 367 1.02 -13.11 -28.92
C VAL A 367 2.31 -13.13 -28.10
N LYS A 368 3.22 -14.06 -28.42
CA LYS A 368 4.50 -14.16 -27.72
C LYS A 368 5.32 -12.87 -27.81
N LYS A 369 5.37 -12.23 -28.99
CA LYS A 369 6.10 -10.98 -29.18
C LYS A 369 5.63 -9.86 -28.24
N VAL A 370 4.35 -9.78 -27.95
CA VAL A 370 3.79 -8.76 -27.02
C VAL A 370 3.92 -9.19 -25.57
N CYS A 371 3.79 -10.49 -25.26
CA CYS A 371 3.73 -10.97 -23.88
C CYS A 371 5.07 -11.39 -23.27
N ASP A 372 6.14 -11.50 -24.08
CA ASP A 372 7.41 -12.11 -23.67
C ASP A 372 8.30 -11.17 -22.84
N GLY A 373 8.41 -11.45 -21.55
CA GLY A 373 9.37 -10.81 -20.63
C GLY A 373 9.13 -9.34 -20.31
N GLU A 374 7.89 -8.88 -20.44
CA GLU A 374 7.51 -7.47 -20.22
C GLU A 374 6.43 -7.35 -19.16
N ASP A 375 6.34 -6.17 -18.56
CA ASP A 375 5.18 -5.81 -17.76
C ASP A 375 3.92 -5.81 -18.66
N LEU A 376 2.86 -6.45 -18.16
CA LEU A 376 1.64 -6.68 -18.94
C LEU A 376 0.45 -5.98 -18.30
N GLU A 377 -0.33 -5.30 -19.12
CA GLU A 377 -1.64 -4.80 -18.76
C GLU A 377 -2.71 -5.57 -19.55
N VAL A 378 -3.65 -6.21 -18.84
CA VAL A 378 -4.79 -6.89 -19.42
C VAL A 378 -6.05 -6.12 -19.08
N LEU A 379 -6.76 -5.68 -20.10
CA LEU A 379 -8.04 -4.99 -19.96
C LEU A 379 -9.16 -5.95 -20.32
N VAL A 380 -10.10 -6.13 -19.40
CA VAL A 380 -11.28 -6.98 -19.54
C VAL A 380 -12.53 -6.10 -19.44
N SER A 381 -13.17 -5.80 -20.54
CA SER A 381 -14.48 -5.15 -20.54
C SER A 381 -15.57 -6.18 -20.28
N VAL A 382 -16.52 -5.86 -19.40
CA VAL A 382 -17.64 -6.75 -19.04
C VAL A 382 -19.01 -6.08 -19.27
N GLY A 383 -19.04 -4.96 -20.00
CA GLY A 383 -20.24 -4.22 -20.34
C GLY A 383 -20.04 -2.72 -20.45
N LYS A 384 -21.15 -1.98 -20.29
CA LYS A 384 -21.19 -0.51 -20.43
C LYS A 384 -21.52 0.19 -19.09
N GLY A 385 -21.26 -0.47 -17.96
CA GLY A 385 -21.42 0.12 -16.63
C GLY A 385 -20.35 1.15 -16.33
N ASN A 386 -20.46 1.80 -15.16
CA ASN A 386 -19.58 2.91 -14.76
C ASN A 386 -18.55 2.49 -13.68
N TYR A 387 -18.40 1.19 -13.45
CA TYR A 387 -17.53 0.71 -12.37
C TYR A 387 -16.38 -0.11 -12.92
N ASP A 388 -15.20 0.26 -12.44
CA ASP A 388 -13.94 -0.36 -12.81
C ASP A 388 -13.18 -0.83 -11.56
N ALA A 389 -12.29 -1.78 -11.73
CA ALA A 389 -11.34 -2.20 -10.71
C ALA A 389 -10.07 -2.69 -11.39
N SER A 390 -8.92 -2.49 -10.73
CA SER A 390 -7.61 -2.97 -11.21
C SER A 390 -6.88 -3.69 -10.10
N ALA A 391 -6.16 -4.75 -10.45
CA ALA A 391 -5.32 -5.52 -9.54
C ALA A 391 -3.91 -5.68 -10.11
N ILE A 392 -2.96 -5.86 -9.22
CA ILE A 392 -1.54 -6.03 -9.54
C ILE A 392 -1.09 -7.41 -9.06
N SER A 393 -0.39 -8.14 -9.92
CA SER A 393 0.25 -9.40 -9.61
C SER A 393 1.64 -9.47 -10.26
N VAL A 394 2.35 -10.56 -10.03
CA VAL A 394 3.66 -10.84 -10.64
C VAL A 394 3.68 -12.24 -11.24
N PHE A 395 4.50 -12.45 -12.24
CA PHE A 395 4.68 -13.75 -12.90
C PHE A 395 6.13 -14.06 -13.20
#